data_0828b703d426da75b9c1a5428f48beac
#
_entry.id   0828b703d426da75b9c1a5428f48beac
#
_cell.length_a   1.000
_cell.length_b   1.000
_cell.length_c   1.000
_cell.angle_alpha   90.00
_cell.angle_beta   90.00
_cell.angle_gamma   90.00
#
_symmetry.space_group_name_H-M   'P 1'
#
loop_
_entity.id
_entity.type
_entity.pdbx_description
1 polymer ?
#
loop_
_entity_poly.entity_id
_entity_poly.type
_entity_poly.pdbx_seq_one_letter_code
_entity_poly.pdbx_strand_id
1 'polypeptide(L)'
;MIDRPDQVDRLLTRIRAALPMPARMTPRLLATLREQNPGLTPMAACRVTRVDYAGDEGGIVCHLARDGVDESGRLVVTSITHLDFDPRLPLARDIAAYQKHRIKRLKRAHHAPPVGFG
;
A
#
# COMPACT_ATOMS: atom_id res chain seq x y z
N MET A 1 -6.17 -9.48 15.74
CA MET A 1 -5.20 -8.96 14.76
C MET A 1 -5.72 -9.15 13.34
N ILE A 2 -5.62 -8.11 12.52
CA ILE A 2 -6.04 -8.16 11.12
C ILE A 2 -5.05 -8.98 10.30
N ASP A 3 -3.76 -8.76 10.51
CA ASP A 3 -2.70 -9.44 9.78
C ASP A 3 -2.06 -10.53 10.65
N ARG A 4 -1.58 -11.58 9.97
CA ARG A 4 -0.83 -12.65 10.63
C ARG A 4 0.64 -12.25 10.73
N PRO A 5 1.21 -12.12 11.96
CA PRO A 5 2.56 -11.58 12.13
C PRO A 5 3.65 -12.33 11.35
N ASP A 6 3.63 -13.66 11.37
CA ASP A 6 4.65 -14.48 10.68
C ASP A 6 4.61 -14.28 9.17
N GLN A 7 3.41 -14.19 8.59
CA GLN A 7 3.24 -14.00 7.16
C GLN A 7 3.67 -12.58 6.75
N VAL A 8 3.32 -11.59 7.58
CA VAL A 8 3.72 -10.21 7.35
C VAL A 8 5.24 -10.09 7.40
N ASP A 9 5.89 -10.66 8.40
CA ASP A 9 7.34 -10.60 8.53
C ASP A 9 8.06 -11.24 7.34
N ARG A 10 7.59 -12.39 6.88
CA ARG A 10 8.15 -13.05 5.70
C ARG A 10 7.97 -12.19 4.45
N LEU A 11 6.79 -11.63 4.26
CA LEU A 11 6.50 -10.78 3.10
C LEU A 11 7.35 -9.52 3.14
N LEU A 12 7.44 -8.86 4.29
CA LEU A 12 8.29 -7.67 4.46
C LEU A 12 9.75 -7.97 4.12
N THR A 13 10.28 -9.08 4.60
CA THR A 13 11.66 -9.49 4.32
C THR A 13 11.88 -9.66 2.83
N ARG A 14 10.95 -10.33 2.14
CA ARG A 14 11.04 -10.57 0.71
C ARG A 14 10.90 -9.27 -0.10
N ILE A 15 9.98 -8.39 0.30
CA ILE A 15 9.82 -7.10 -0.36
C ILE A 15 11.09 -6.26 -0.19
N ARG A 16 11.65 -6.19 1.02
CA ARG A 16 12.88 -5.44 1.28
C ARG A 16 14.05 -5.91 0.44
N ALA A 17 14.14 -7.21 0.18
CA ALA A 17 15.17 -7.78 -0.68
C ALA A 17 14.98 -7.42 -2.16
N ALA A 18 13.77 -7.05 -2.57
CA ALA A 18 13.43 -6.73 -3.96
C ALA A 18 13.38 -5.20 -4.24
N LEU A 19 13.60 -4.36 -3.22
CA LEU A 19 13.53 -2.91 -3.40
C LEU A 19 14.74 -2.37 -4.18
N PRO A 20 14.58 -1.30 -4.98
CA PRO A 20 13.32 -0.63 -5.29
C PRO A 20 12.45 -1.46 -6.24
N MET A 21 11.15 -1.38 -6.07
CA MET A 21 10.22 -2.21 -6.83
C MET A 21 9.20 -1.34 -7.56
N PRO A 22 9.00 -1.56 -8.88
CA PRO A 22 8.05 -0.75 -9.63
C PRO A 22 6.62 -1.05 -9.19
N ALA A 23 5.79 -0.02 -9.17
CA ALA A 23 4.39 -0.11 -8.83
C ALA A 23 3.58 0.95 -9.57
N ARG A 24 2.27 0.86 -9.51
CA ARG A 24 1.35 1.87 -10.02
C ARG A 24 0.38 2.27 -8.91
N MET A 25 0.13 3.55 -8.80
CA MET A 25 -0.89 4.06 -7.88
C MET A 25 -2.28 3.70 -8.42
N THR A 26 -3.16 3.24 -7.54
CA THR A 26 -4.56 3.00 -7.93
C THR A 26 -5.25 4.32 -8.27
N PRO A 27 -6.32 4.29 -9.10
CA PRO A 27 -7.09 5.50 -9.41
C PRO A 27 -7.61 6.22 -8.17
N ARG A 28 -7.98 5.47 -7.15
CA ARG A 28 -8.45 6.03 -5.87
C ARG A 28 -7.36 6.82 -5.15
N LEU A 29 -6.13 6.28 -5.11
CA LEU A 29 -5.01 6.99 -4.52
C LEU A 29 -4.69 8.26 -5.29
N LEU A 30 -4.69 8.19 -6.63
CA LEU A 30 -4.46 9.36 -7.48
C LEU A 30 -5.49 10.46 -7.22
N ALA A 31 -6.75 10.10 -7.11
CA ALA A 31 -7.82 11.04 -6.80
C ALA A 31 -7.61 11.72 -5.45
N THR A 32 -7.25 10.94 -4.44
CA THR A 32 -6.97 11.48 -3.09
C THR A 32 -5.80 12.46 -3.11
N LEU A 33 -4.72 12.13 -3.81
CA LEU A 33 -3.55 13.01 -3.92
C LEU A 33 -3.89 14.31 -4.64
N ARG A 34 -4.72 14.26 -5.68
CA ARG A 34 -5.18 15.46 -6.39
C ARG A 34 -6.01 16.37 -5.50
N GLU A 35 -6.87 15.79 -4.67
CA GLU A 35 -7.68 16.56 -3.72
C GLU A 35 -6.80 17.26 -2.67
N GLN A 36 -5.79 16.58 -2.17
CA GLN A 36 -4.89 17.12 -1.16
C GLN A 36 -3.91 18.15 -1.74
N ASN A 37 -3.57 18.03 -3.00
CA ASN A 37 -2.57 18.86 -3.67
C ASN A 37 -3.04 19.25 -5.09
N PRO A 38 -3.97 20.23 -5.21
CA PRO A 38 -4.56 20.57 -6.52
C PRO A 38 -3.55 21.01 -7.58
N GLY A 39 -2.41 21.55 -7.17
CA GLY A 39 -1.35 21.98 -8.10
C GLY A 39 -0.43 20.85 -8.55
N LEU A 40 -0.62 19.66 -8.02
CA LEU A 40 0.23 18.52 -8.32
C LEU A 40 -0.37 17.68 -9.43
N THR A 41 0.45 17.27 -10.40
CA THR A 41 0.05 16.29 -11.41
C THR A 41 0.62 14.94 -11.02
N PRO A 42 -0.13 14.09 -10.27
CA PRO A 42 0.41 12.82 -9.85
C PRO A 42 0.54 11.86 -11.02
N MET A 43 1.68 11.18 -11.10
CA MET A 43 1.92 10.11 -12.08
C MET A 43 1.56 8.77 -11.46
N ALA A 44 0.85 7.93 -12.23
CA ALA A 44 0.49 6.60 -11.76
C ALA A 44 1.72 5.71 -11.52
N ALA A 45 2.73 5.80 -12.39
CA ALA A 45 3.96 5.01 -12.26
C ALA A 45 4.83 5.54 -11.11
N CYS A 46 5.30 4.63 -10.27
CA CYS A 46 6.13 4.94 -9.12
C CYS A 46 7.02 3.75 -8.76
N ARG A 47 7.88 3.94 -7.77
CA ARG A 47 8.71 2.87 -7.23
C ARG A 47 8.59 2.85 -5.72
N VAL A 48 8.43 1.65 -5.17
CA VAL A 48 8.51 1.44 -3.73
C VAL A 48 9.98 1.41 -3.34
N THR A 49 10.38 2.33 -2.47
CA THR A 49 11.79 2.46 -2.02
C THR A 49 11.99 1.95 -0.61
N ARG A 50 10.93 1.91 0.19
CA ARG A 50 10.98 1.43 1.57
C ARG A 50 9.61 0.89 1.96
N VAL A 51 9.59 -0.12 2.83
CA VAL A 51 8.36 -0.64 3.44
C VAL A 51 8.54 -0.73 4.95
N ASP A 52 7.46 -0.46 5.65
CA ASP A 52 7.37 -0.57 7.10
C ASP A 52 6.03 -1.20 7.48
N TYR A 53 5.89 -1.64 8.72
CA TYR A 53 4.63 -2.17 9.22
C TYR A 53 4.04 -1.22 10.25
N ALA A 54 2.79 -0.80 10.05
CA ALA A 54 2.10 0.16 10.89
C ALA A 54 0.98 -0.47 11.75
N GLY A 55 1.04 -1.77 11.97
CA GLY A 55 0.06 -2.48 12.81
C GLY A 55 -1.28 -2.67 12.13
N ASP A 56 -2.32 -2.90 12.93
CA ASP A 56 -3.67 -3.21 12.42
C ASP A 56 -4.29 -2.05 11.63
N GLU A 57 -3.97 -0.81 11.99
CA GLU A 57 -4.54 0.37 11.31
C GLU A 57 -3.94 0.62 9.94
N GLY A 58 -2.63 0.46 9.80
CA GLY A 58 -1.93 0.79 8.56
C GLY A 58 -1.49 -0.42 7.74
N GLY A 59 -1.20 -1.53 8.39
CA GLY A 59 -0.63 -2.71 7.73
C GLY A 59 0.74 -2.42 7.14
N ILE A 60 1.05 -3.00 5.98
CA ILE A 60 2.28 -2.71 5.26
C ILE A 60 2.13 -1.35 4.58
N VAL A 61 3.01 -0.42 4.93
CA VAL A 61 3.06 0.91 4.32
C VAL A 61 4.29 1.03 3.44
N CYS A 62 4.12 1.70 2.32
CA CYS A 62 5.13 1.86 1.29
C CYS A 62 5.52 3.33 1.15
N HIS A 63 6.82 3.58 1.07
CA HIS A 63 7.37 4.88 0.72
C HIS A 63 7.64 4.88 -0.78
N LEU A 64 7.10 5.87 -1.48
CA LEU A 64 7.11 5.91 -2.93
C LEU A 64 8.00 7.02 -3.45
N ALA A 65 8.86 6.68 -4.42
CA ALA A 65 9.51 7.64 -5.28
C ALA A 65 8.77 7.65 -6.62
N ARG A 66 8.58 8.83 -7.19
CA ARG A 66 7.98 8.95 -8.50
C ARG A 66 9.01 8.74 -9.60
N ASP A 67 8.59 8.10 -10.68
CA ASP A 67 9.37 8.08 -11.90
C ASP A 67 9.24 9.43 -12.59
N GLY A 68 10.38 10.08 -12.83
CA GLY A 68 10.39 11.46 -13.24
C GLY A 68 10.44 12.36 -12.02
N VAL A 69 11.45 13.13 -11.96
CA VAL A 69 11.90 13.89 -10.81
C VAL A 69 10.79 14.70 -10.18
N ASP A 70 10.39 14.34 -9.02
CA ASP A 70 9.72 15.27 -8.15
C ASP A 70 10.81 16.04 -7.39
N GLU A 71 11.22 17.15 -7.95
CA GLU A 71 12.21 18.04 -7.34
C GLU A 71 11.76 18.61 -6.00
N SER A 72 10.46 18.56 -5.73
CA SER A 72 9.93 19.01 -4.44
C SER A 72 10.31 18.08 -3.28
N GLY A 73 10.86 16.89 -3.57
CA GLY A 73 11.27 15.94 -2.55
C GLY A 73 10.12 15.40 -1.71
N ARG A 74 8.88 15.58 -2.15
CA ARG A 74 7.72 15.10 -1.41
C ARG A 74 7.63 13.60 -1.49
N LEU A 75 7.77 12.98 -0.34
CA LEU A 75 7.61 11.54 -0.19
C LEU A 75 6.14 11.21 -0.02
N VAL A 76 5.64 10.30 -0.84
CA VAL A 76 4.31 9.73 -0.65
C VAL A 76 4.45 8.45 0.16
N VAL A 77 3.73 8.36 1.26
CA VAL A 77 3.65 7.17 2.10
C VAL A 77 2.22 6.70 2.09
N THR A 78 1.99 5.45 1.70
CA THR A 78 0.65 4.91 1.59
C THR A 78 0.61 3.41 1.92
N SER A 79 -0.57 2.91 2.26
CA SER A 79 -0.76 1.47 2.41
C SER A 79 -0.49 0.74 1.09
N ILE A 80 0.11 -0.43 1.18
CA ILE A 80 0.34 -1.30 0.01
C ILE A 80 -0.97 -1.65 -0.71
N THR A 81 -2.11 -1.57 -0.04
CA THR A 81 -3.43 -1.83 -0.65
C THR A 81 -3.84 -0.78 -1.69
N HIS A 82 -3.15 0.36 -1.73
CA HIS A 82 -3.39 1.43 -2.71
C HIS A 82 -2.44 1.37 -3.92
N LEU A 83 -1.73 0.27 -4.06
CA LEU A 83 -0.78 0.06 -5.16
C LEU A 83 -1.14 -1.18 -5.96
N ASP A 84 -0.87 -1.11 -7.27
CA ASP A 84 -0.94 -2.24 -8.17
C ASP A 84 0.46 -2.62 -8.61
N PHE A 85 0.74 -3.92 -8.66
CA PHE A 85 2.04 -4.46 -9.06
C PHE A 85 1.87 -5.28 -10.33
N ASP A 86 2.88 -5.26 -11.18
CA ASP A 86 2.90 -6.07 -12.41
C ASP A 86 2.80 -7.55 -12.03
N PRO A 87 1.81 -8.30 -12.57
CA PRO A 87 1.66 -9.73 -12.26
C PRO A 87 2.88 -10.59 -12.60
N ARG A 88 3.77 -10.09 -13.44
CA ARG A 88 5.01 -10.79 -13.81
C ARG A 88 6.10 -10.72 -12.75
N LEU A 89 5.96 -9.82 -11.75
CA LEU A 89 6.92 -9.74 -10.65
C LEU A 89 6.83 -10.99 -9.77
N PRO A 90 7.96 -11.53 -9.31
CA PRO A 90 7.96 -12.75 -8.48
C PRO A 90 7.10 -12.65 -7.21
N LEU A 91 7.04 -11.46 -6.61
CA LEU A 91 6.29 -11.21 -5.39
C LEU A 91 4.83 -10.80 -5.62
N ALA A 92 4.42 -10.58 -6.88
CA ALA A 92 3.10 -10.02 -7.18
C ALA A 92 1.96 -10.85 -6.60
N ARG A 93 2.07 -12.17 -6.68
CA ARG A 93 1.05 -13.09 -6.14
C ARG A 93 0.93 -12.97 -4.63
N ASP A 94 2.04 -12.95 -3.92
CA ASP A 94 2.05 -12.86 -2.45
C ASP A 94 1.55 -11.51 -1.99
N ILE A 95 1.94 -10.44 -2.67
CA ILE A 95 1.44 -9.10 -2.39
C ILE A 95 -0.06 -9.01 -2.64
N ALA A 96 -0.54 -9.55 -3.76
CA ALA A 96 -1.97 -9.54 -4.09
C ALA A 96 -2.79 -10.32 -3.06
N ALA A 97 -2.29 -11.45 -2.61
CA ALA A 97 -2.95 -12.24 -1.56
C ALA A 97 -3.03 -11.45 -0.25
N TYR A 98 -1.97 -10.77 0.14
CA TYR A 98 -1.96 -9.92 1.32
C TYR A 98 -2.96 -8.77 1.20
N GLN A 99 -2.93 -8.05 0.08
CA GLN A 99 -3.85 -6.94 -0.19
C GLN A 99 -5.30 -7.37 -0.07
N LYS A 100 -5.65 -8.47 -0.73
CA LYS A 100 -7.01 -9.01 -0.74
C LYS A 100 -7.47 -9.44 0.66
N HIS A 101 -6.61 -10.13 1.39
CA HIS A 101 -6.89 -10.57 2.75
C HIS A 101 -7.13 -9.38 3.67
N ARG A 102 -6.27 -8.36 3.61
CA ARG A 102 -6.37 -7.18 4.44
C ARG A 102 -7.64 -6.38 4.14
N ILE A 103 -7.96 -6.16 2.88
CA ILE A 103 -9.18 -5.44 2.48
C ILE A 103 -10.42 -6.19 3.00
N LYS A 104 -10.44 -7.49 2.85
CA LYS A 104 -11.55 -8.33 3.35
C LYS A 104 -11.71 -8.23 4.86
N ARG A 105 -10.60 -8.28 5.61
CA ARG A 105 -10.62 -8.20 7.08
C ARG A 105 -11.04 -6.80 7.55
N LEU A 106 -10.56 -5.75 6.90
CA LEU A 106 -10.97 -4.39 7.21
C LEU A 106 -12.45 -4.16 6.96
N LYS A 107 -12.99 -4.68 5.87
CA LYS A 107 -14.43 -4.61 5.58
C LYS A 107 -15.25 -5.31 6.67
N ARG A 108 -14.82 -6.47 7.13
CA ARG A 108 -15.50 -7.18 8.22
C ARG A 108 -15.47 -6.37 9.50
N ALA A 109 -14.34 -5.77 9.83
CA ALA A 109 -14.21 -4.95 11.03
C ALA A 109 -15.12 -3.72 10.98
N HIS A 110 -15.26 -3.09 9.80
CA HIS A 110 -16.12 -1.92 9.63
C HIS A 110 -17.60 -2.27 9.52
N HIS A 111 -17.94 -3.48 9.07
CA HIS A 111 -19.32 -3.93 8.95
C HIS A 111 -19.81 -4.74 10.17
N ALA A 112 -18.96 -5.00 11.14
CA ALA A 112 -19.37 -5.62 12.38
C ALA A 112 -20.44 -4.75 13.05
N PRO A 113 -21.57 -5.30 13.49
CA PRO A 113 -22.57 -4.51 14.18
C PRO A 113 -21.92 -3.86 15.41
N PRO A 114 -22.18 -2.58 15.65
CA PRO A 114 -21.60 -1.93 16.82
C PRO A 114 -22.08 -2.63 18.08
N VAL A 115 -21.12 -3.08 18.86
CA VAL A 115 -21.40 -3.74 20.13
C VAL A 115 -21.97 -2.71 21.10
N GLY A 116 -23.08 -3.07 21.77
CA GLY A 116 -23.67 -2.20 22.75
C GLY A 116 -24.72 -1.23 22.20
N PHE A 117 -24.98 -1.25 20.92
CA PHE A 117 -26.15 -0.57 20.36
C PHE A 117 -27.29 -1.56 20.27
N GLY A 118 -28.25 -1.28 21.02
CA GLY A 118 -29.45 -2.07 20.95
C GLY A 118 -30.12 -1.91 19.63
#